data_91cca64c4d57d57bf82d61a83d4e8d29
#
_entry.id   91cca64c4d57d57bf82d61a83d4e8d29
#
_cell.length_a   1.000
_cell.length_b   1.000
_cell.length_c   1.000
_cell.angle_alpha   90.00
_cell.angle_beta   90.00
_cell.angle_gamma   90.00
#
_symmetry.space_group_name_H-M   'P 1'
#
loop_
_entity.id
_entity.type
_entity.pdbx_description
1 polymer ?
#
loop_
_entity_poly.entity_id
_entity_poly.type
_entity_poly.pdbx_seq_one_letter_code
_entity_poly.pdbx_strand_id
1 'polypeptide(L)'
;LVKLRLGDAAAVEAAATELLGAALPGDGEVDLLIAPMITGNRELIAGVVRDAQFGPTVMLGVGGILAEAVADVVFRPAPLDAITARDMIDDLATQKLLGELRGEAAVDRDHLVSVLVGLGTLASERHDVASVDINPLIVDSSGRVVAVDGLVELAAPATNRAVLRPRPSDEQFQALFEPHGVV
;
A
#
# COMPACT_ATOMS: atom_id res chain seq x y z
N LEU A 1 7.27 20.51 -0.35
CA LEU A 1 7.16 21.23 -1.61
C LEU A 1 7.60 20.34 -2.77
N VAL A 2 6.97 20.46 -3.97
CA VAL A 2 7.25 19.64 -5.15
C VAL A 2 7.36 20.53 -6.38
N LYS A 3 8.29 20.22 -7.27
CA LYS A 3 8.42 20.80 -8.62
C LYS A 3 8.34 19.67 -9.65
N LEU A 4 7.45 19.82 -10.61
CA LEU A 4 7.16 18.79 -11.62
C LEU A 4 7.58 19.28 -13.03
N ARG A 5 7.78 18.31 -13.95
CA ARG A 5 8.04 18.56 -15.37
C ARG A 5 9.30 19.40 -15.64
N LEU A 6 10.37 19.09 -14.91
CA LEU A 6 11.68 19.69 -15.12
C LEU A 6 12.32 19.05 -16.36
N GLY A 7 12.50 19.85 -17.42
CA GLY A 7 12.86 19.33 -18.75
C GLY A 7 14.35 19.13 -18.97
N ASP A 8 15.21 19.77 -18.15
CA ASP A 8 16.67 19.72 -18.29
C ASP A 8 17.38 19.96 -16.95
N ALA A 9 18.70 19.81 -16.95
CA ALA A 9 19.52 19.94 -15.76
C ALA A 9 19.44 21.36 -15.15
N ALA A 10 19.38 22.40 -15.97
CA ALA A 10 19.30 23.78 -15.48
C ALA A 10 17.96 24.04 -14.74
N ALA A 11 16.86 23.48 -15.25
CA ALA A 11 15.56 23.53 -14.59
C ALA A 11 15.59 22.77 -13.24
N VAL A 12 16.28 21.63 -13.17
CA VAL A 12 16.46 20.86 -11.93
C VAL A 12 17.27 21.65 -10.90
N GLU A 13 18.39 22.26 -11.31
CA GLU A 13 19.23 23.09 -10.41
C GLU A 13 18.48 24.33 -9.89
N ALA A 14 17.72 25.00 -10.76
CA ALA A 14 16.89 26.13 -10.35
C ALA A 14 15.79 25.72 -9.35
N ALA A 15 15.09 24.61 -9.64
CA ALA A 15 14.08 24.07 -8.75
C ALA A 15 14.66 23.63 -7.40
N ALA A 16 15.83 22.98 -7.40
CA ALA A 16 16.54 22.59 -6.19
C ALA A 16 16.88 23.79 -5.30
N THR A 17 17.43 24.84 -5.92
CA THR A 17 17.75 26.10 -5.21
C THR A 17 16.50 26.74 -4.59
N GLU A 18 15.40 26.77 -5.34
CA GLU A 18 14.14 27.33 -4.84
C GLU A 18 13.56 26.49 -3.68
N LEU A 19 13.55 25.17 -3.82
CA LEU A 19 12.99 24.25 -2.81
C LEU A 19 13.80 24.32 -1.51
N LEU A 20 15.13 24.28 -1.58
CA LEU A 20 16.02 24.42 -0.42
C LEU A 20 15.89 25.80 0.23
N GLY A 21 15.76 26.88 -0.58
CA GLY A 21 15.56 28.22 -0.07
C GLY A 21 14.20 28.45 0.60
N ALA A 22 13.24 27.59 0.35
CA ALA A 22 11.92 27.64 0.98
C ALA A 22 11.81 26.80 2.27
N ALA A 23 12.88 26.10 2.66
CA ALA A 23 12.91 25.33 3.90
C ALA A 23 12.87 26.27 5.11
N LEU A 24 12.11 25.89 6.13
CA LEU A 24 11.95 26.66 7.37
C LEU A 24 12.88 26.11 8.47
N PRO A 25 13.30 26.92 9.42
CA PRO A 25 14.16 26.46 10.53
C PRO A 25 13.59 25.31 11.35
N GLY A 26 12.27 25.10 11.30
CA GLY A 26 11.58 23.98 11.98
C GLY A 26 11.58 22.67 11.21
N ASP A 27 12.00 22.65 9.94
CA ASP A 27 11.96 21.45 9.10
C ASP A 27 13.14 20.49 9.38
N GLY A 28 14.13 20.94 10.15
CA GLY A 28 15.33 20.14 10.43
C GLY A 28 16.28 20.07 9.24
N GLU A 29 16.98 18.94 9.10
CA GLU A 29 17.82 18.66 7.95
C GLU A 29 16.94 18.29 6.75
N VAL A 30 17.10 19.02 5.63
CA VAL A 30 16.25 18.91 4.45
C VAL A 30 17.05 18.34 3.29
N ASP A 31 16.56 17.23 2.74
CA ASP A 31 17.09 16.60 1.53
C ASP A 31 16.15 16.79 0.33
N LEU A 32 16.71 16.67 -0.88
CA LEU A 32 15.96 16.70 -2.12
C LEU A 32 15.89 15.30 -2.74
N LEU A 33 14.69 14.87 -3.05
CA LEU A 33 14.46 13.69 -3.88
C LEU A 33 14.26 14.11 -5.34
N ILE A 34 15.13 13.61 -6.23
CA ILE A 34 15.01 13.78 -7.67
C ILE A 34 14.60 12.45 -8.27
N ALA A 35 13.43 12.42 -8.90
CA ALA A 35 12.86 11.21 -9.47
C ALA A 35 12.46 11.41 -10.94
N PRO A 36 12.46 10.35 -11.77
CA PRO A 36 11.92 10.42 -13.12
C PRO A 36 10.45 10.86 -13.09
N MET A 37 10.04 11.67 -14.09
CA MET A 37 8.64 12.02 -14.27
C MET A 37 7.90 10.82 -14.85
N ILE A 38 7.10 10.13 -14.05
CA ILE A 38 6.28 9.01 -14.49
C ILE A 38 4.94 9.55 -15.01
N THR A 39 4.52 9.02 -16.14
CA THR A 39 3.24 9.37 -16.77
C THR A 39 2.45 8.12 -17.10
N GLY A 40 1.15 8.14 -16.85
CA GLY A 40 0.19 7.10 -17.17
C GLY A 40 -1.22 7.61 -16.89
N ASN A 41 -2.21 7.00 -17.54
CA ASN A 41 -3.62 7.38 -17.39
C ASN A 41 -4.35 6.49 -16.38
N ARG A 42 -3.67 5.48 -15.86
CA ARG A 42 -4.23 4.53 -14.91
C ARG A 42 -3.45 4.58 -13.61
N GLU A 43 -4.18 4.71 -12.54
CA GLU A 43 -3.64 4.75 -11.19
C GLU A 43 -4.26 3.61 -10.38
N LEU A 44 -3.41 2.90 -9.69
CA LEU A 44 -3.78 1.92 -8.68
C LEU A 44 -3.33 2.44 -7.32
N ILE A 45 -3.87 1.85 -6.28
CA ILE A 45 -3.42 2.02 -4.90
C ILE A 45 -3.05 0.65 -4.35
N ALA A 46 -1.97 0.57 -3.62
CA ALA A 46 -1.57 -0.66 -2.93
C ALA A 46 -1.01 -0.31 -1.55
N GLY A 47 -1.22 -1.18 -0.59
CA GLY A 47 -0.74 -0.88 0.75
C GLY A 47 -0.86 -2.04 1.71
N VAL A 48 -0.52 -1.73 2.95
CA VAL A 48 -0.63 -2.64 4.10
C VAL A 48 -1.30 -1.90 5.24
N VAL A 49 -2.21 -2.57 5.91
CA VAL A 49 -2.79 -2.14 7.17
C VAL A 49 -2.74 -3.30 8.18
N ARG A 50 -2.55 -2.98 9.45
CA ARG A 50 -2.64 -4.00 10.51
C ARG A 50 -4.03 -3.97 11.12
N ASP A 51 -4.82 -4.95 10.76
CA ASP A 51 -6.13 -5.16 11.37
C ASP A 51 -5.99 -5.84 12.74
N ALA A 52 -6.82 -5.42 13.69
CA ALA A 52 -6.75 -5.93 15.06
C ALA A 52 -7.15 -7.42 15.17
N GLN A 53 -7.97 -7.92 14.25
CA GLN A 53 -8.47 -9.29 14.24
C GLN A 53 -7.74 -10.16 13.23
N PHE A 54 -7.50 -9.65 12.03
CA PHE A 54 -6.92 -10.40 10.91
C PHE A 54 -5.40 -10.25 10.79
N GLY A 55 -4.81 -9.33 11.58
CA GLY A 55 -3.37 -9.05 11.50
C GLY A 55 -3.00 -8.20 10.28
N PRO A 56 -1.75 -8.34 9.77
CA PRO A 56 -1.31 -7.57 8.63
C PRO A 56 -2.08 -7.99 7.37
N THR A 57 -2.61 -7.00 6.66
CA THR A 57 -3.49 -7.20 5.50
C THR A 57 -2.99 -6.33 4.36
N VAL A 58 -2.81 -6.92 3.18
CA VAL A 58 -2.44 -6.22 1.95
C VAL A 58 -3.70 -5.76 1.24
N MET A 59 -3.65 -4.55 0.70
CA MET A 59 -4.70 -3.89 -0.06
C MET A 59 -4.23 -3.64 -1.49
N LEU A 60 -5.14 -3.83 -2.45
CA LEU A 60 -5.01 -3.38 -3.84
C LEU A 60 -6.32 -2.74 -4.26
N GLY A 61 -6.27 -1.61 -4.91
CA GLY A 61 -7.46 -0.94 -5.42
C GLY A 61 -7.19 -0.05 -6.62
N VAL A 62 -8.26 0.49 -7.19
CA VAL A 62 -8.19 1.52 -8.22
C VAL A 62 -7.96 2.86 -7.57
N GLY A 63 -6.99 3.61 -8.09
CA GLY A 63 -6.61 4.94 -7.62
C GLY A 63 -7.17 6.07 -8.48
N GLY A 64 -6.64 7.28 -8.24
CA GLY A 64 -6.98 8.48 -8.97
C GLY A 64 -8.41 8.98 -8.73
N ILE A 65 -8.88 9.80 -9.64
CA ILE A 65 -10.23 10.43 -9.56
C ILE A 65 -11.37 9.40 -9.55
N LEU A 66 -11.11 8.18 -9.98
CA LEU A 66 -12.11 7.10 -10.01
C LEU A 66 -12.24 6.36 -8.69
N ALA A 67 -11.26 6.48 -7.78
CA ALA A 67 -11.22 5.74 -6.52
C ALA A 67 -12.48 5.93 -5.69
N GLU A 68 -12.92 7.18 -5.51
CA GLU A 68 -14.13 7.51 -4.72
C GLU A 68 -15.42 7.07 -5.41
N ALA A 69 -15.43 7.06 -6.75
CA ALA A 69 -16.65 6.74 -7.51
C ALA A 69 -16.87 5.23 -7.65
N VAL A 70 -15.79 4.45 -7.69
CA VAL A 70 -15.86 3.00 -7.98
C VAL A 70 -15.70 2.18 -6.72
N ALA A 71 -14.93 2.65 -5.73
CA ALA A 71 -14.64 1.97 -4.46
C ALA A 71 -14.20 0.50 -4.66
N ASP A 72 -13.43 0.24 -5.72
CA ASP A 72 -12.99 -1.11 -6.10
C ASP A 72 -11.67 -1.42 -5.40
N VAL A 73 -11.78 -2.10 -4.28
CA VAL A 73 -10.65 -2.44 -3.41
C VAL A 73 -10.76 -3.88 -2.93
N VAL A 74 -9.66 -4.59 -2.98
CA VAL A 74 -9.54 -5.98 -2.53
C VAL A 74 -8.52 -6.09 -1.41
N PHE A 75 -8.78 -6.93 -0.44
CA PHE A 75 -7.91 -7.17 0.71
C PHE A 75 -7.53 -8.65 0.82
N ARG A 76 -6.30 -8.93 1.25
CA ARG A 76 -5.83 -10.28 1.58
C ARG A 76 -4.93 -10.24 2.82
N PRO A 77 -5.09 -11.17 3.76
CA PRO A 77 -4.17 -11.32 4.88
C PRO A 77 -2.75 -11.64 4.39
N ALA A 78 -1.73 -11.05 5.03
CA ALA A 78 -0.34 -11.40 4.80
C ALA A 78 0.07 -12.65 5.63
N PRO A 79 1.07 -13.43 5.16
CA PRO A 79 1.82 -13.25 3.93
C PRO A 79 1.05 -13.69 2.69
N LEU A 80 1.38 -13.13 1.52
CA LEU A 80 0.84 -13.54 0.24
C LEU A 80 1.84 -14.37 -0.54
N ASP A 81 1.35 -15.44 -1.18
CA ASP A 81 2.06 -16.08 -2.27
C ASP A 81 1.63 -15.52 -3.65
N ALA A 82 2.31 -15.95 -4.70
CA ALA A 82 2.02 -15.46 -6.05
C ALA A 82 0.63 -15.86 -6.56
N ILE A 83 0.07 -16.97 -6.07
CA ILE A 83 -1.29 -17.44 -6.45
C ILE A 83 -2.32 -16.51 -5.81
N THR A 84 -2.23 -16.32 -4.52
CA THR A 84 -3.12 -15.41 -3.76
C THR A 84 -3.05 -13.98 -4.30
N ALA A 85 -1.85 -13.50 -4.68
CA ALA A 85 -1.70 -12.18 -5.27
C ALA A 85 -2.35 -12.08 -6.66
N ARG A 86 -2.31 -13.14 -7.48
CA ARG A 86 -3.04 -13.19 -8.76
C ARG A 86 -4.54 -13.18 -8.57
N ASP A 87 -5.05 -14.02 -7.67
CA ASP A 87 -6.47 -14.05 -7.33
C ASP A 87 -6.95 -12.67 -6.83
N MET A 88 -6.13 -11.98 -6.04
CA MET A 88 -6.41 -10.63 -5.59
C MET A 88 -6.55 -9.62 -6.74
N ILE A 89 -5.70 -9.72 -7.77
CA ILE A 89 -5.78 -8.89 -8.98
C ILE A 89 -7.04 -9.24 -9.80
N ASP A 90 -7.38 -10.53 -9.89
CA ASP A 90 -8.53 -11.01 -10.64
C ASP A 90 -9.86 -10.66 -9.96
N ASP A 91 -9.89 -10.47 -8.65
CA ASP A 91 -11.07 -10.08 -7.87
C ASP A 91 -11.41 -8.58 -7.97
N LEU A 92 -10.54 -7.74 -8.54
CA LEU A 92 -10.92 -6.37 -8.85
C LEU A 92 -12.10 -6.35 -9.83
N ALA A 93 -13.15 -5.63 -9.53
CA ALA A 93 -14.33 -5.52 -10.39
C ALA A 93 -14.03 -4.79 -11.70
N THR A 94 -13.08 -3.86 -11.69
CA THR A 94 -12.70 -3.02 -12.83
C THR A 94 -11.58 -3.63 -13.69
N GLN A 95 -11.70 -4.91 -14.05
CA GLN A 95 -10.72 -5.64 -14.88
C GLN A 95 -10.35 -4.93 -16.19
N LYS A 96 -11.27 -4.13 -16.75
CA LYS A 96 -11.01 -3.36 -17.98
C LYS A 96 -9.89 -2.33 -17.82
N LEU A 97 -9.65 -1.85 -16.62
CA LEU A 97 -8.55 -0.92 -16.34
C LEU A 97 -7.19 -1.62 -16.35
N LEU A 98 -7.16 -2.94 -16.17
CA LEU A 98 -5.94 -3.74 -16.22
C LEU A 98 -5.58 -4.21 -17.63
N GLY A 99 -6.52 -4.12 -18.59
CA GLY A 99 -6.30 -4.42 -19.99
C GLY A 99 -5.64 -3.28 -20.76
N GLU A 100 -5.47 -3.48 -22.07
CA GLU A 100 -5.05 -2.39 -22.98
C GLU A 100 -6.08 -1.25 -22.95
N LEU A 101 -5.61 -0.02 -22.78
CA LEU A 101 -6.47 1.15 -22.69
C LEU A 101 -5.85 2.37 -23.36
N ARG A 102 -6.58 2.95 -24.34
CA ARG A 102 -6.19 4.21 -25.01
C ARG A 102 -4.77 4.22 -25.56
N GLY A 103 -4.29 3.06 -26.08
CA GLY A 103 -2.95 2.91 -26.64
C GLY A 103 -1.84 2.62 -25.62
N GLU A 104 -2.18 2.48 -24.34
CA GLU A 104 -1.27 1.96 -23.31
C GLU A 104 -1.38 0.44 -23.23
N ALA A 105 -0.25 -0.24 -22.99
CA ALA A 105 -0.20 -1.69 -22.82
C ALA A 105 -1.04 -2.15 -21.62
N ALA A 106 -1.48 -3.40 -21.62
CA ALA A 106 -2.09 -4.02 -20.44
C ALA A 106 -1.12 -3.96 -19.24
N VAL A 107 -1.67 -3.95 -18.05
CA VAL A 107 -0.87 -3.99 -16.82
C VAL A 107 -0.02 -5.26 -16.79
N ASP A 108 1.27 -5.11 -16.53
CA ASP A 108 2.17 -6.21 -16.25
C ASP A 108 1.77 -6.86 -14.91
N ARG A 109 0.93 -7.90 -15.04
CA ARG A 109 0.37 -8.60 -13.86
C ARG A 109 1.44 -9.30 -13.04
N ASP A 110 2.51 -9.80 -13.68
CA ASP A 110 3.60 -10.46 -12.97
C ASP A 110 4.41 -9.47 -12.13
N HIS A 111 4.61 -8.27 -12.66
CA HIS A 111 5.21 -7.19 -11.90
C HIS A 111 4.31 -6.74 -10.74
N LEU A 112 3.00 -6.57 -10.97
CA LEU A 112 2.05 -6.23 -9.91
C LEU A 112 1.98 -7.31 -8.82
N VAL A 113 1.98 -8.61 -9.21
CA VAL A 113 2.09 -9.74 -8.26
C VAL A 113 3.34 -9.60 -7.40
N SER A 114 4.49 -9.27 -8.01
CA SER A 114 5.74 -9.10 -7.26
C SER A 114 5.65 -7.97 -6.22
N VAL A 115 4.98 -6.87 -6.56
CA VAL A 115 4.73 -5.76 -5.62
C VAL A 115 3.86 -6.21 -4.45
N LEU A 116 2.75 -6.91 -4.72
CA LEU A 116 1.83 -7.38 -3.67
C LEU A 116 2.47 -8.41 -2.74
N VAL A 117 3.23 -9.37 -3.30
CA VAL A 117 4.00 -10.34 -2.51
C VAL A 117 5.04 -9.63 -1.66
N GLY A 118 5.73 -8.63 -2.23
CA GLY A 118 6.70 -7.80 -1.49
C GLY A 118 6.08 -7.05 -0.31
N LEU A 119 4.89 -6.47 -0.50
CA LEU A 119 4.13 -5.83 0.59
C LEU A 119 3.72 -6.83 1.67
N GLY A 120 3.26 -8.02 1.28
CA GLY A 120 2.93 -9.10 2.21
C GLY A 120 4.13 -9.57 3.02
N THR A 121 5.30 -9.69 2.38
CA THR A 121 6.56 -10.05 3.05
C THR A 121 6.98 -8.96 4.03
N LEU A 122 6.99 -7.70 3.60
CA LEU A 122 7.29 -6.55 4.46
C LEU A 122 6.39 -6.53 5.69
N ALA A 123 5.08 -6.71 5.49
CA ALA A 123 4.10 -6.71 6.58
C ALA A 123 4.32 -7.86 7.59
N SER A 124 4.81 -8.99 7.12
CA SER A 124 5.07 -10.16 7.96
C SER A 124 6.39 -10.07 8.72
N GLU A 125 7.43 -9.48 8.12
CA GLU A 125 8.77 -9.39 8.70
C GLU A 125 8.98 -8.13 9.56
N ARG A 126 8.33 -7.02 9.21
CA ARG A 126 8.51 -5.73 9.87
C ARG A 126 7.33 -5.42 10.78
N HIS A 127 7.35 -5.98 11.98
CA HIS A 127 6.30 -5.76 12.99
C HIS A 127 6.22 -4.33 13.50
N ASP A 128 7.27 -3.55 13.31
CA ASP A 128 7.34 -2.12 13.63
C ASP A 128 6.64 -1.22 12.57
N VAL A 129 6.27 -1.77 11.40
CA VAL A 129 5.48 -1.05 10.39
C VAL A 129 4.00 -1.19 10.72
N ALA A 130 3.32 -0.08 10.98
CA ALA A 130 1.88 -0.02 11.26
C ALA A 130 1.07 -0.02 9.95
N SER A 131 1.47 0.80 8.99
CA SER A 131 0.82 0.88 7.69
C SER A 131 1.82 1.21 6.58
N VAL A 132 1.45 0.86 5.36
CA VAL A 132 2.10 1.30 4.13
C VAL A 132 1.00 1.76 3.17
N ASP A 133 1.12 2.95 2.63
CA ASP A 133 0.24 3.47 1.58
C ASP A 133 1.09 3.84 0.36
N ILE A 134 0.84 3.19 -0.76
CA ILE A 134 1.42 3.51 -2.07
C ILE A 134 0.30 4.11 -2.92
N ASN A 135 0.31 5.43 -3.06
CA ASN A 135 -0.76 6.17 -3.69
C ASN A 135 -0.24 7.49 -4.30
N PRO A 136 -0.14 7.57 -5.63
CA PRO A 136 -0.55 6.57 -6.60
C PRO A 136 0.54 5.56 -6.98
N LEU A 137 0.07 4.39 -7.40
CA LEU A 137 0.84 3.39 -8.14
C LEU A 137 0.47 3.55 -9.62
N ILE A 138 1.28 4.29 -10.38
CA ILE A 138 0.98 4.63 -11.79
C ILE A 138 1.32 3.46 -12.70
N VAL A 139 0.41 3.14 -13.62
CA VAL A 139 0.68 2.22 -14.73
C VAL A 139 1.25 3.03 -15.89
N ASP A 140 2.52 2.82 -16.23
CA ASP A 140 3.17 3.52 -17.34
C ASP A 140 2.71 2.98 -18.72
N SER A 141 3.17 3.61 -19.79
CA SER A 141 2.79 3.24 -21.16
C SER A 141 3.19 1.81 -21.55
N SER A 142 4.18 1.21 -20.88
CA SER A 142 4.62 -0.17 -21.09
C SER A 142 3.82 -1.20 -20.28
N GLY A 143 2.92 -0.74 -19.41
CA GLY A 143 2.11 -1.57 -18.52
C GLY A 143 2.76 -1.83 -17.15
N ARG A 144 3.96 -1.31 -16.88
CA ARG A 144 4.61 -1.49 -15.59
C ARG A 144 3.98 -0.58 -14.55
N VAL A 145 3.87 -1.07 -13.33
CA VAL A 145 3.41 -0.28 -12.19
C VAL A 145 4.61 0.39 -11.51
N VAL A 146 4.50 1.68 -11.24
CA VAL A 146 5.55 2.48 -10.62
C VAL A 146 4.96 3.27 -9.45
N ALA A 147 5.51 3.07 -8.25
CA ALA A 147 5.17 3.88 -7.09
C ALA A 147 5.79 5.28 -7.27
N VAL A 148 4.97 6.32 -7.24
CA VAL A 148 5.42 7.71 -7.36
C VAL A 148 5.31 8.46 -6.04
N ASP A 149 4.52 7.93 -5.12
CA ASP A 149 4.46 8.37 -3.73
C ASP A 149 4.23 7.18 -2.82
N GLY A 150 4.71 7.27 -1.59
CA GLY A 150 4.54 6.23 -0.59
C GLY A 150 4.75 6.75 0.82
N LEU A 151 3.83 6.37 1.70
CA LEU A 151 3.88 6.65 3.12
C LEU A 151 4.08 5.35 3.89
N VAL A 152 5.04 5.35 4.81
CA VAL A 152 5.23 4.25 5.77
C VAL A 152 5.05 4.83 7.17
N GLU A 153 4.08 4.30 7.89
CA GLU A 153 3.90 4.64 9.30
C GLU A 153 4.50 3.55 10.18
N LEU A 154 5.31 3.97 11.12
CA LEU A 154 5.85 3.06 12.13
C LEU A 154 4.92 3.00 13.35
N ALA A 155 4.76 1.81 13.90
CA ALA A 155 4.05 1.64 15.15
C ALA A 155 4.79 2.41 16.25
N ALA A 156 4.03 3.12 17.08
CA ALA A 156 4.60 3.72 18.28
C ALA A 156 5.30 2.61 19.09
N PRO A 157 6.50 2.87 19.67
CA PRO A 157 7.17 1.89 20.50
C PRO A 157 6.18 1.38 21.54
N ALA A 158 5.96 0.05 21.54
CA ALA A 158 5.03 -0.56 22.47
C ALA A 158 5.46 -0.17 23.88
N THR A 159 4.73 0.76 24.49
CA THR A 159 4.80 0.92 25.95
C THR A 159 4.35 -0.42 26.49
N ASN A 160 5.29 -1.16 27.04
CA ASN A 160 5.20 -2.55 27.47
C ASN A 160 4.08 -2.70 28.52
N ARG A 161 2.86 -2.73 28.07
CA ARG A 161 1.70 -3.21 28.78
C ARG A 161 1.22 -4.44 28.01
N ALA A 162 1.99 -5.51 28.13
CA ALA A 162 1.46 -6.84 27.89
C ALA A 162 0.27 -6.97 28.89
N VAL A 163 -0.91 -6.63 28.41
CA VAL A 163 -2.13 -7.13 29.01
C VAL A 163 -2.13 -8.60 28.65
N LEU A 164 -1.42 -9.40 29.48
CA LEU A 164 -1.62 -10.83 29.52
C LEU A 164 -3.13 -10.99 29.80
N ARG A 165 -3.92 -11.22 28.76
CA ARG A 165 -5.28 -11.71 28.96
C ARG A 165 -5.10 -13.02 29.73
N PRO A 166 -5.63 -13.13 30.97
CA PRO A 166 -5.55 -14.36 31.71
C PRO A 166 -6.09 -15.47 30.80
N ARG A 167 -5.36 -16.58 30.70
CA ARG A 167 -5.87 -17.76 30.04
C ARG A 167 -7.24 -18.07 30.62
N PRO A 168 -8.28 -18.30 29.80
CA PRO A 168 -9.57 -18.76 30.32
C PRO A 168 -9.30 -19.97 31.21
N SER A 169 -9.94 -20.04 32.39
CA SER A 169 -9.87 -21.24 33.22
C SER A 169 -10.49 -22.42 32.46
N ASP A 170 -10.06 -23.63 32.78
CA ASP A 170 -10.60 -24.85 32.13
C ASP A 170 -12.13 -24.90 32.24
N GLU A 171 -12.73 -24.37 33.31
CA GLU A 171 -14.18 -24.23 33.46
C GLU A 171 -14.80 -23.25 32.45
N GLN A 172 -14.13 -22.13 32.17
CA GLN A 172 -14.60 -21.18 31.14
C GLN A 172 -14.47 -21.74 29.73
N PHE A 173 -13.47 -22.60 29.50
CA PHE A 173 -13.31 -23.29 28.22
C PHE A 173 -14.37 -24.38 28.04
N GLN A 174 -14.70 -25.16 29.09
CA GLN A 174 -15.76 -26.17 29.07
C GLN A 174 -17.14 -25.55 28.86
N ALA A 175 -17.45 -24.42 29.50
CA ALA A 175 -18.74 -23.73 29.36
C ALA A 175 -19.03 -23.25 27.93
N LEU A 176 -18.00 -23.06 27.09
CA LEU A 176 -18.17 -22.70 25.67
C LEU A 176 -18.57 -23.88 24.78
N PHE A 177 -18.40 -25.11 25.25
CA PHE A 177 -18.68 -26.37 24.52
C PHE A 177 -19.81 -27.21 25.10
N GLU A 178 -20.46 -26.77 26.17
CA GLU A 178 -21.69 -27.43 26.63
C GLU A 178 -22.82 -27.17 25.61
N PRO A 179 -23.41 -28.23 25.03
CA PRO A 179 -24.56 -28.05 24.16
C PRO A 179 -25.71 -27.48 24.99
N HIS A 180 -26.16 -26.28 24.65
CA HIS A 180 -27.41 -25.77 25.19
C HIS A 180 -28.51 -26.74 24.82
N GLY A 181 -29.01 -27.44 25.84
CA GLY A 181 -30.07 -28.43 25.67
C GLY A 181 -31.27 -27.80 24.97
N VAL A 182 -31.64 -28.38 23.84
CA VAL A 182 -32.91 -28.12 23.19
C VAL A 182 -33.97 -28.80 24.05
N VAL A 183 -34.82 -28.01 24.69
CA VAL A 183 -36.11 -28.46 25.25
C VAL A 183 -37.17 -28.29 24.20
#